data_7160389697e14f0cc352754194c563c2
#
_entry.id   7160389697e14f0cc352754194c563c2
#
_cell.length_a   1.000
_cell.length_b   1.000
_cell.length_c   1.000
_cell.angle_alpha   90.00
_cell.angle_beta   90.00
_cell.angle_gamma   90.00
#
_symmetry.space_group_name_H-M   'P 1'
#
loop_
_entity.id
_entity.type
_entity.pdbx_description
1 polymer ?
#
loop_
_entity_poly.entity_id
_entity_poly.type
_entity_poly.pdbx_seq_one_letter_code
_entity_poly.pdbx_strand_id
1 'polypeptide(L)'
;VPRAAEPLPPPPEAPAASQAPPDPAQAAPAPAAPSSAPAAAAGPSAPSPSPSPSPSPSPSAARSAGRGGLAIAGAKVSFIVFGFVQQLILPRLLGTDGYGAVSVVFAGVGVVNNVIVATGIQGVSRAVSSVADHHAAEAFRRTLALHAVLAIAVSSAFALLAGSIADFSEAPHVAGPLRLAAAIVLLYGLYAPLVGALNGQRRFLTQAGFDIGYGALRTASVAAGALLFLRAGHSGVLGAIAGFVAAAAIIVPLAALKTGFGRPGNAGPSIREHLVFLLPLAVSQTFLNFLLQTDFFLLRRFLGQATNHLALGAKAADDLIGVYRGAQLFAFLPYQLLLSVTFILFPMLARAHAENDRAAVRRYAMTGVRLSFLLTGLLVAPISGLAPHVLRFAFPVEIWSRGGDTLRVLSLGMGAFAILGVASAALTSLHRERVAAALTATTVLLVAVGCSVAVPRAAFGPDMLVSSATATSLALATAAVVAGALLHRAAGGFVPAATALRVGVALAAAIPWLGKIAVLGEAIAVALVYVTLLVATREVGRDDLAVLRQAFGRRGRPV
;
A
#
# COMPACT_ATOMS: atom_id res chain seq x y z
N VAL A 1 -47.21 -57.69 -6.17
CA VAL A 1 -47.19 -57.71 -7.64
C VAL A 1 -46.33 -56.52 -8.10
N PRO A 2 -45.17 -56.71 -8.72
CA PRO A 2 -44.32 -55.60 -9.22
C PRO A 2 -44.86 -55.18 -10.61
N ARG A 3 -44.90 -53.83 -10.79
CA ARG A 3 -45.20 -53.22 -12.08
C ARG A 3 -43.97 -53.29 -12.98
N ALA A 4 -44.23 -53.67 -14.25
CA ALA A 4 -43.25 -53.77 -15.32
C ALA A 4 -42.53 -52.43 -15.64
N ALA A 5 -41.29 -52.53 -15.97
CA ALA A 5 -40.45 -51.43 -16.42
C ALA A 5 -40.74 -51.01 -17.85
N GLU A 6 -40.92 -49.75 -18.11
CA GLU A 6 -40.93 -49.11 -19.44
C GLU A 6 -39.56 -49.14 -20.10
N PRO A 7 -39.44 -49.36 -21.41
CA PRO A 7 -38.16 -49.37 -22.10
C PRO A 7 -37.65 -47.93 -22.36
N LEU A 8 -36.34 -47.75 -22.19
CA LEU A 8 -35.59 -46.54 -22.47
C LEU A 8 -35.58 -46.19 -23.97
N PRO A 9 -35.62 -44.91 -24.34
CA PRO A 9 -35.49 -44.50 -25.74
C PRO A 9 -34.05 -44.70 -26.26
N PRO A 10 -33.89 -44.86 -27.60
CA PRO A 10 -32.59 -45.10 -28.21
C PRO A 10 -31.67 -43.85 -28.16
N PRO A 11 -30.33 -44.03 -28.20
CA PRO A 11 -29.36 -42.91 -28.16
C PRO A 11 -29.41 -42.11 -29.46
N PRO A 12 -29.09 -40.79 -29.40
CA PRO A 12 -29.03 -39.92 -30.58
C PRO A 12 -27.86 -40.29 -31.50
N GLU A 13 -28.12 -40.25 -32.81
CA GLU A 13 -27.16 -40.49 -33.88
C GLU A 13 -26.00 -39.49 -33.84
N ALA A 14 -24.77 -39.97 -34.11
CA ALA A 14 -23.57 -39.18 -34.24
C ALA A 14 -23.62 -38.27 -35.50
N PRO A 15 -23.15 -37.02 -35.42
CA PRO A 15 -23.07 -36.16 -36.62
C PRO A 15 -21.95 -36.63 -37.56
N ALA A 16 -22.28 -36.61 -38.85
CA ALA A 16 -21.46 -37.02 -39.98
C ALA A 16 -20.12 -36.27 -40.04
N ALA A 17 -19.08 -36.99 -40.48
CA ALA A 17 -17.73 -36.56 -40.69
C ALA A 17 -17.66 -35.35 -41.63
N SER A 18 -17.00 -34.28 -41.15
CA SER A 18 -16.60 -33.10 -41.93
C SER A 18 -15.49 -33.47 -42.92
N GLN A 19 -15.72 -33.16 -44.19
CA GLN A 19 -14.81 -33.35 -45.29
C GLN A 19 -13.56 -32.47 -45.14
N ALA A 20 -12.38 -33.04 -45.45
CA ALA A 20 -11.08 -32.37 -45.50
C ALA A 20 -11.03 -31.37 -46.67
N PRO A 21 -10.24 -30.29 -46.59
CA PRO A 21 -10.06 -29.34 -47.67
C PRO A 21 -9.19 -29.95 -48.80
N PRO A 22 -9.40 -29.54 -50.08
CA PRO A 22 -8.67 -30.09 -51.20
C PRO A 22 -7.26 -29.48 -51.36
N ASP A 23 -6.36 -30.31 -51.84
CA ASP A 23 -4.96 -30.11 -52.20
C ASP A 23 -4.78 -28.99 -53.28
N PRO A 24 -3.78 -28.08 -53.18
CA PRO A 24 -3.58 -26.98 -54.12
C PRO A 24 -2.61 -27.35 -55.27
N ALA A 25 -3.00 -28.24 -56.17
CA ALA A 25 -2.21 -28.56 -57.36
C ALA A 25 -3.10 -28.85 -58.58
N GLN A 26 -3.78 -27.83 -59.13
CA GLN A 26 -4.23 -27.82 -60.52
C GLN A 26 -4.83 -26.43 -60.83
N ALA A 27 -3.99 -25.48 -61.23
CA ALA A 27 -4.40 -24.23 -61.88
C ALA A 27 -4.10 -24.29 -63.38
N ALA A 28 -5.14 -24.28 -64.20
CA ALA A 28 -5.05 -24.13 -65.64
C ALA A 28 -4.82 -22.65 -66.04
N PRO A 29 -4.20 -22.36 -67.20
CA PRO A 29 -3.71 -21.03 -67.54
C PRO A 29 -4.80 -20.06 -68.04
N ALA A 30 -4.68 -18.79 -67.63
CA ALA A 30 -5.50 -17.69 -68.06
C ALA A 30 -5.06 -17.14 -69.44
N PRO A 31 -5.98 -16.59 -70.27
CA PRO A 31 -5.67 -16.05 -71.60
C PRO A 31 -5.01 -14.65 -71.55
N ALA A 32 -4.18 -14.39 -72.56
CA ALA A 32 -3.34 -13.22 -72.78
C ALA A 32 -4.08 -11.89 -72.93
N ALA A 33 -3.49 -10.83 -72.36
CA ALA A 33 -3.88 -9.44 -72.52
C ALA A 33 -3.15 -8.82 -73.72
N PRO A 34 -3.75 -7.82 -74.44
CA PRO A 34 -3.06 -7.11 -75.50
C PRO A 34 -2.17 -5.98 -75.00
N SER A 35 -1.11 -5.79 -75.75
CA SER A 35 0.04 -4.91 -75.69
C SER A 35 -0.23 -3.39 -75.80
N SER A 36 0.62 -2.67 -75.02
CA SER A 36 1.29 -1.41 -75.36
C SER A 36 0.62 -0.06 -75.17
N ALA A 37 1.22 0.73 -74.28
CA ALA A 37 1.63 2.12 -74.49
C ALA A 37 2.64 2.55 -73.37
N PRO A 38 3.55 3.54 -73.63
CA PRO A 38 4.80 3.65 -72.88
C PRO A 38 4.71 4.43 -71.61
N ALA A 39 5.60 4.02 -70.64
CA ALA A 39 5.75 4.56 -69.34
C ALA A 39 6.16 6.05 -69.34
N ALA A 40 5.35 6.85 -68.64
CA ALA A 40 5.77 8.14 -68.10
C ALA A 40 6.42 7.92 -66.73
N ALA A 41 7.58 8.57 -66.52
CA ALA A 41 8.40 8.43 -65.33
C ALA A 41 7.64 8.73 -64.02
N ALA A 42 7.59 7.77 -63.13
CA ALA A 42 7.11 7.96 -61.74
C ALA A 42 8.14 8.79 -60.98
N GLY A 43 7.76 9.98 -60.58
CA GLY A 43 8.48 10.77 -59.57
C GLY A 43 8.45 10.09 -58.19
N PRO A 44 9.39 10.42 -57.30
CA PRO A 44 9.47 9.76 -56.00
C PRO A 44 8.21 9.98 -55.17
N SER A 45 7.64 8.89 -54.68
CA SER A 45 6.48 8.89 -53.77
C SER A 45 6.77 9.77 -52.56
N ALA A 46 5.90 10.74 -52.30
CA ALA A 46 5.96 11.56 -51.09
C ALA A 46 5.90 10.66 -49.86
N PRO A 47 6.74 10.91 -48.84
CA PRO A 47 6.67 10.16 -47.57
C PRO A 47 5.30 10.34 -46.93
N SER A 48 4.73 9.23 -46.45
CA SER A 48 3.48 9.22 -45.68
C SER A 48 3.56 10.24 -44.55
N PRO A 49 2.52 11.05 -44.28
CA PRO A 49 2.56 12.03 -43.20
C PRO A 49 2.81 11.30 -41.90
N SER A 50 3.90 11.67 -41.21
CA SER A 50 4.20 11.23 -39.86
C SER A 50 3.00 11.52 -38.98
N PRO A 51 2.61 10.63 -38.04
CA PRO A 51 1.51 10.91 -37.12
C PRO A 51 1.82 12.22 -36.39
N SER A 52 0.90 13.16 -36.49
CA SER A 52 1.01 14.48 -35.87
C SER A 52 1.31 14.30 -34.40
N PRO A 53 2.32 14.97 -33.81
CA PRO A 53 2.56 14.91 -32.38
C PRO A 53 1.29 15.35 -31.66
N SER A 54 0.85 14.53 -30.69
CA SER A 54 -0.30 14.84 -29.84
C SER A 54 -0.16 16.27 -29.32
N PRO A 55 -1.19 17.12 -29.39
CA PRO A 55 -1.08 18.50 -28.95
C PRO A 55 -0.60 18.54 -27.51
N SER A 56 0.49 19.24 -27.26
CA SER A 56 1.02 19.46 -25.92
C SER A 56 -0.08 20.10 -25.06
N PRO A 57 -0.30 19.62 -23.83
CA PRO A 57 -1.36 20.13 -22.96
C PRO A 57 -1.20 21.63 -22.79
N SER A 58 -2.30 22.39 -22.89
CA SER A 58 -2.29 23.84 -22.74
C SER A 58 -1.62 24.23 -21.41
N PRO A 59 -0.93 25.37 -21.33
CA PRO A 59 -0.27 25.80 -20.07
C PRO A 59 -1.24 25.94 -18.89
N SER A 60 -2.53 26.11 -19.14
CA SER A 60 -3.60 26.11 -18.13
C SER A 60 -3.92 24.71 -17.63
N ALA A 61 -3.95 23.71 -18.51
CA ALA A 61 -4.16 22.31 -18.14
C ALA A 61 -2.99 21.75 -17.32
N ALA A 62 -1.75 22.07 -17.71
CA ALA A 62 -0.56 21.68 -16.97
C ALA A 62 -0.50 22.31 -15.57
N ARG A 63 -0.89 23.59 -15.43
CA ARG A 63 -1.00 24.28 -14.14
C ARG A 63 -2.11 23.71 -13.27
N SER A 64 -3.26 23.37 -13.84
CA SER A 64 -4.38 22.74 -13.13
C SER A 64 -4.01 21.36 -12.61
N ALA A 65 -3.36 20.52 -13.44
CA ALA A 65 -2.86 19.20 -13.04
C ALA A 65 -1.80 19.29 -11.92
N GLY A 66 -0.89 20.26 -12.00
CA GLY A 66 0.12 20.50 -10.96
C GLY A 66 -0.49 20.92 -9.61
N ARG A 67 -1.47 21.84 -9.62
CA ARG A 67 -2.22 22.22 -8.41
C ARG A 67 -3.01 21.05 -7.82
N GLY A 68 -3.64 20.24 -8.66
CA GLY A 68 -4.37 19.05 -8.23
C GLY A 68 -3.45 18.01 -7.58
N GLY A 69 -2.28 17.74 -8.17
CA GLY A 69 -1.29 16.83 -7.60
C GLY A 69 -0.77 17.28 -6.24
N LEU A 70 -0.46 18.58 -6.08
CA LEU A 70 -0.04 19.15 -4.80
C LEU A 70 -1.15 19.08 -3.73
N ALA A 71 -2.40 19.29 -4.11
CA ALA A 71 -3.54 19.19 -3.20
C ALA A 71 -3.71 17.75 -2.68
N ILE A 72 -3.63 16.74 -3.57
CA ILE A 72 -3.67 15.33 -3.16
C ILE A 72 -2.48 14.97 -2.26
N ALA A 73 -1.27 15.42 -2.60
CA ALA A 73 -0.10 15.19 -1.76
C ALA A 73 -0.28 15.80 -0.36
N GLY A 74 -0.74 17.05 -0.29
CA GLY A 74 -1.06 17.72 0.99
C GLY A 74 -2.15 16.99 1.77
N ALA A 75 -3.19 16.50 1.10
CA ALA A 75 -4.25 15.72 1.75
C ALA A 75 -3.73 14.38 2.31
N LYS A 76 -2.82 13.70 1.59
CA LYS A 76 -2.18 12.47 2.09
C LYS A 76 -1.34 12.73 3.32
N VAL A 77 -0.54 13.80 3.33
CA VAL A 77 0.24 14.20 4.51
C VAL A 77 -0.70 14.52 5.69
N SER A 78 -1.76 15.29 5.47
CA SER A 78 -2.75 15.60 6.51
C SER A 78 -3.41 14.34 7.07
N PHE A 79 -3.76 13.37 6.22
CA PHE A 79 -4.33 12.10 6.63
C PHE A 79 -3.36 11.28 7.51
N ILE A 80 -2.07 11.28 7.17
CA ILE A 80 -1.01 10.64 7.98
C ILE A 80 -0.91 11.35 9.34
N VAL A 81 -0.90 12.68 9.36
CA VAL A 81 -0.82 13.46 10.61
C VAL A 81 -2.03 13.19 11.50
N PHE A 82 -3.25 13.21 10.98
CA PHE A 82 -4.45 12.88 11.76
C PHE A 82 -4.41 11.43 12.28
N GLY A 83 -3.98 10.48 11.46
CA GLY A 83 -3.79 9.10 11.90
C GLY A 83 -2.74 8.97 13.01
N PHE A 84 -1.64 9.71 12.91
CA PHE A 84 -0.61 9.76 13.94
C PHE A 84 -1.15 10.35 15.25
N VAL A 85 -1.82 11.49 15.18
CA VAL A 85 -2.47 12.14 16.34
C VAL A 85 -3.48 11.20 17.00
N GLN A 86 -4.29 10.48 16.23
CA GLN A 86 -5.21 9.46 16.75
C GLN A 86 -4.47 8.40 17.58
N GLN A 87 -3.34 7.89 17.08
CA GLN A 87 -2.54 6.87 17.77
C GLN A 87 -1.86 7.40 19.04
N LEU A 88 -1.59 8.70 19.13
CA LEU A 88 -1.07 9.32 20.36
C LEU A 88 -2.14 9.56 21.42
N ILE A 89 -3.37 9.82 21.02
CA ILE A 89 -4.49 10.09 21.91
C ILE A 89 -5.01 8.79 22.55
N LEU A 90 -5.14 7.71 21.77
CA LEU A 90 -5.78 6.47 22.20
C LEU A 90 -5.16 5.82 23.46
N PRO A 91 -3.82 5.67 23.60
CA PRO A 91 -3.25 5.07 24.83
C PRO A 91 -3.46 5.95 26.06
N ARG A 92 -3.60 7.28 25.90
CA ARG A 92 -3.91 8.20 27.00
C ARG A 92 -5.36 8.11 27.46
N LEU A 93 -6.29 7.76 26.55
CA LEU A 93 -7.71 7.61 26.86
C LEU A 93 -8.05 6.21 27.36
N LEU A 94 -7.47 5.18 26.77
CA LEU A 94 -7.86 3.78 26.96
C LEU A 94 -6.93 3.00 27.89
N GLY A 95 -5.78 3.57 28.28
CA GLY A 95 -4.68 2.80 28.85
C GLY A 95 -3.96 1.96 27.79
N THR A 96 -2.86 1.32 28.17
CA THR A 96 -2.05 0.52 27.24
C THR A 96 -2.77 -0.76 26.80
N ASP A 97 -3.50 -1.40 27.72
CA ASP A 97 -4.32 -2.59 27.44
C ASP A 97 -5.49 -2.28 26.49
N GLY A 98 -6.25 -1.22 26.76
CA GLY A 98 -7.31 -0.77 25.86
C GLY A 98 -6.78 -0.34 24.49
N TYR A 99 -5.60 0.30 24.45
CA TYR A 99 -4.92 0.65 23.20
C TYR A 99 -4.48 -0.60 22.41
N GLY A 100 -4.00 -1.62 23.11
CA GLY A 100 -3.68 -2.92 22.51
C GLY A 100 -4.91 -3.59 21.91
N ALA A 101 -5.99 -3.70 22.69
CA ALA A 101 -7.24 -4.31 22.24
C ALA A 101 -7.83 -3.59 21.01
N VAL A 102 -7.90 -2.24 21.02
CA VAL A 102 -8.39 -1.48 19.84
C VAL A 102 -7.45 -1.63 18.64
N SER A 103 -6.15 -1.80 18.87
CA SER A 103 -5.17 -2.01 17.81
C SER A 103 -5.33 -3.35 17.10
N VAL A 104 -5.75 -4.41 17.82
CA VAL A 104 -6.11 -5.71 17.21
C VAL A 104 -7.30 -5.54 16.26
N VAL A 105 -8.33 -4.80 16.68
CA VAL A 105 -9.49 -4.52 15.84
C VAL A 105 -9.10 -3.68 14.61
N PHE A 106 -8.31 -2.63 14.80
CA PHE A 106 -7.84 -1.79 13.68
C PHE A 106 -6.93 -2.54 12.71
N ALA A 107 -6.10 -3.46 13.21
CA ALA A 107 -5.28 -4.32 12.36
C ALA A 107 -6.16 -5.23 11.49
N GLY A 108 -7.15 -5.91 12.09
CA GLY A 108 -8.07 -6.78 11.36
C GLY A 108 -8.88 -6.05 10.29
N VAL A 109 -9.50 -4.93 10.67
CA VAL A 109 -10.23 -4.07 9.71
C VAL A 109 -9.28 -3.51 8.66
N GLY A 110 -8.07 -3.10 9.06
CA GLY A 110 -7.09 -2.46 8.18
C GLY A 110 -6.69 -3.34 7.01
N VAL A 111 -6.49 -4.64 7.23
CA VAL A 111 -6.17 -5.60 6.16
C VAL A 111 -7.23 -5.57 5.06
N VAL A 112 -8.50 -5.70 5.42
CA VAL A 112 -9.61 -5.75 4.48
C VAL A 112 -9.90 -4.38 3.88
N ASN A 113 -9.92 -3.35 4.72
CA ASN A 113 -10.28 -1.99 4.33
C ASN A 113 -9.29 -1.39 3.32
N ASN A 114 -7.98 -1.62 3.50
CA ASN A 114 -6.97 -1.12 2.57
C ASN A 114 -7.10 -1.76 1.18
N VAL A 115 -7.47 -3.04 1.10
CA VAL A 115 -7.74 -3.72 -0.17
C VAL A 115 -8.96 -3.10 -0.87
N ILE A 116 -10.06 -2.91 -0.13
CA ILE A 116 -11.30 -2.30 -0.65
C ILE A 116 -11.06 -0.86 -1.12
N VAL A 117 -10.35 -0.07 -0.33
CA VAL A 117 -10.04 1.33 -0.68
C VAL A 117 -9.17 1.41 -1.92
N ALA A 118 -8.11 0.59 -2.00
CA ALA A 118 -7.22 0.59 -3.16
C ALA A 118 -7.95 0.16 -4.44
N THR A 119 -8.71 -0.93 -4.38
CA THR A 119 -9.48 -1.45 -5.53
C THR A 119 -10.61 -0.50 -5.93
N GLY A 120 -11.36 0.04 -4.97
CA GLY A 120 -12.46 0.97 -5.22
C GLY A 120 -11.99 2.27 -5.87
N ILE A 121 -10.96 2.91 -5.32
CA ILE A 121 -10.45 4.18 -5.88
C ILE A 121 -9.83 3.94 -7.26
N GLN A 122 -8.91 2.98 -7.40
CA GLN A 122 -8.20 2.76 -8.66
C GLN A 122 -9.10 2.18 -9.74
N GLY A 123 -9.96 1.22 -9.39
CA GLY A 123 -10.90 0.59 -10.32
C GLY A 123 -11.89 1.58 -10.90
N VAL A 124 -12.56 2.34 -10.03
CA VAL A 124 -13.56 3.32 -10.49
C VAL A 124 -12.90 4.49 -11.19
N SER A 125 -11.77 4.98 -10.70
CA SER A 125 -11.01 6.05 -11.37
C SER A 125 -10.65 5.66 -12.81
N ARG A 126 -10.14 4.44 -13.01
CA ARG A 126 -9.84 3.91 -14.35
C ARG A 126 -11.08 3.82 -15.21
N ALA A 127 -12.17 3.25 -14.70
CA ALA A 127 -13.40 3.08 -15.46
C ALA A 127 -14.01 4.44 -15.91
N VAL A 128 -13.99 5.42 -15.02
CA VAL A 128 -14.50 6.77 -15.30
C VAL A 128 -13.59 7.53 -16.28
N SER A 129 -12.27 7.40 -16.15
CA SER A 129 -11.32 8.09 -17.02
C SER A 129 -11.13 7.44 -18.40
N SER A 130 -11.60 6.19 -18.59
CA SER A 130 -11.48 5.47 -19.87
C SER A 130 -12.59 5.79 -20.88
N VAL A 131 -13.58 6.58 -20.49
CA VAL A 131 -14.71 6.99 -21.35
C VAL A 131 -14.69 8.50 -21.57
N ALA A 132 -15.43 8.96 -22.59
CA ALA A 132 -15.62 10.39 -22.81
C ALA A 132 -16.39 11.03 -21.65
N ASP A 133 -16.14 12.30 -21.35
CA ASP A 133 -16.65 13.01 -20.17
C ASP A 133 -18.17 12.91 -20.01
N HIS A 134 -18.93 12.91 -21.10
CA HIS A 134 -20.40 12.81 -21.10
C HIS A 134 -20.91 11.42 -20.71
N HIS A 135 -20.08 10.38 -20.84
CA HIS A 135 -20.38 8.99 -20.42
C HIS A 135 -19.80 8.64 -19.02
N ALA A 136 -19.03 9.54 -18.40
CA ALA A 136 -18.41 9.31 -17.11
C ALA A 136 -19.42 8.93 -16.01
N ALA A 137 -20.62 9.54 -16.04
CA ALA A 137 -21.68 9.25 -15.07
C ALA A 137 -22.29 7.85 -15.22
N GLU A 138 -22.31 7.28 -16.44
CA GLU A 138 -22.80 5.93 -16.71
C GLU A 138 -21.78 4.89 -16.23
N ALA A 139 -20.50 5.07 -16.61
CA ALA A 139 -19.41 4.21 -16.18
C ALA A 139 -19.30 4.18 -14.65
N PHE A 140 -19.48 5.34 -14.00
CA PHE A 140 -19.50 5.44 -12.54
C PHE A 140 -20.63 4.64 -11.92
N ARG A 141 -21.87 4.80 -12.38
CA ARG A 141 -23.03 4.07 -11.80
C ARG A 141 -22.86 2.57 -11.88
N ARG A 142 -22.38 2.07 -13.02
CA ARG A 142 -22.17 0.63 -13.24
C ARG A 142 -21.12 0.07 -12.28
N THR A 143 -20.00 0.76 -12.14
CA THR A 143 -18.92 0.35 -11.23
C THR A 143 -19.31 0.53 -9.77
N LEU A 144 -20.07 1.59 -9.41
CA LEU A 144 -20.59 1.82 -8.06
C LEU A 144 -21.50 0.66 -7.62
N ALA A 145 -22.41 0.21 -8.50
CA ALA A 145 -23.31 -0.91 -8.20
C ALA A 145 -22.51 -2.21 -7.90
N LEU A 146 -21.51 -2.50 -8.72
CA LEU A 146 -20.63 -3.66 -8.49
C LEU A 146 -19.87 -3.53 -7.15
N HIS A 147 -19.28 -2.37 -6.88
CA HIS A 147 -18.55 -2.16 -5.63
C HIS A 147 -19.47 -2.18 -4.40
N ALA A 148 -20.73 -1.76 -4.51
CA ALA A 148 -21.70 -1.88 -3.44
C ALA A 148 -22.00 -3.36 -3.11
N VAL A 149 -22.16 -4.21 -4.13
CA VAL A 149 -22.34 -5.66 -3.93
C VAL A 149 -21.09 -6.28 -3.29
N LEU A 150 -19.90 -5.93 -3.78
CA LEU A 150 -18.65 -6.40 -3.19
C LEU A 150 -18.47 -5.91 -1.75
N ALA A 151 -18.83 -4.66 -1.44
CA ALA A 151 -18.78 -4.11 -0.09
C ALA A 151 -19.68 -4.88 0.88
N ILE A 152 -20.91 -5.20 0.47
CA ILE A 152 -21.86 -5.99 1.27
C ILE A 152 -21.28 -7.40 1.49
N ALA A 153 -20.82 -8.06 0.42
CA ALA A 153 -20.30 -9.43 0.50
C ALA A 153 -19.07 -9.51 1.44
N VAL A 154 -18.08 -8.60 1.26
CA VAL A 154 -16.86 -8.61 2.06
C VAL A 154 -17.14 -8.18 3.51
N SER A 155 -18.02 -7.20 3.74
CA SER A 155 -18.42 -6.80 5.09
C SER A 155 -19.12 -7.92 5.84
N SER A 156 -20.06 -8.63 5.16
CA SER A 156 -20.75 -9.78 5.73
C SER A 156 -19.78 -10.91 6.05
N ALA A 157 -18.87 -11.24 5.13
CA ALA A 157 -17.82 -12.22 5.38
C ALA A 157 -16.95 -11.84 6.57
N PHE A 158 -16.53 -10.58 6.66
CA PHE A 158 -15.73 -10.08 7.80
C PHE A 158 -16.51 -10.18 9.12
N ALA A 159 -17.80 -9.84 9.14
CA ALA A 159 -18.66 -9.96 10.32
C ALA A 159 -18.79 -11.42 10.80
N LEU A 160 -18.95 -12.36 9.85
CA LEU A 160 -19.02 -13.79 10.13
C LEU A 160 -17.69 -14.35 10.66
N LEU A 161 -16.58 -13.89 10.09
CA LEU A 161 -15.24 -14.32 10.48
C LEU A 161 -14.70 -13.61 11.74
N ALA A 162 -15.39 -12.60 12.27
CA ALA A 162 -14.94 -11.81 13.40
C ALA A 162 -14.62 -12.66 14.66
N GLY A 163 -15.43 -13.69 14.93
CA GLY A 163 -15.16 -14.66 16.00
C GLY A 163 -13.87 -15.42 15.74
N SER A 164 -13.72 -16.02 14.56
CA SER A 164 -12.51 -16.78 14.20
C SER A 164 -11.23 -15.92 14.21
N ILE A 165 -11.33 -14.64 13.84
CA ILE A 165 -10.20 -13.70 13.92
C ILE A 165 -9.83 -13.43 15.38
N ALA A 166 -10.82 -13.23 16.24
CA ALA A 166 -10.63 -13.04 17.68
C ALA A 166 -10.02 -14.29 18.34
N ASP A 167 -10.52 -15.47 18.01
CA ASP A 167 -10.03 -16.75 18.51
C ASP A 167 -8.60 -17.04 18.02
N PHE A 168 -8.33 -16.79 16.72
CA PHE A 168 -6.96 -16.92 16.19
C PHE A 168 -5.97 -16.02 16.95
N SER A 169 -6.41 -14.83 17.33
CA SER A 169 -5.60 -13.85 18.05
C SER A 169 -5.54 -14.11 19.55
N GLU A 170 -6.16 -15.17 20.06
CA GLU A 170 -6.33 -15.44 21.52
C GLU A 170 -6.94 -14.24 22.27
N ALA A 171 -7.88 -13.54 21.62
CA ALA A 171 -8.51 -12.32 22.11
C ALA A 171 -10.04 -12.36 21.96
N PRO A 172 -10.77 -13.31 22.57
CA PRO A 172 -12.21 -13.47 22.36
C PRO A 172 -13.02 -12.21 22.73
N HIS A 173 -12.55 -11.38 23.64
CA HIS A 173 -13.19 -10.13 24.05
C HIS A 173 -13.25 -9.07 22.94
N VAL A 174 -12.42 -9.16 21.87
CA VAL A 174 -12.48 -8.24 20.73
C VAL A 174 -13.46 -8.69 19.64
N ALA A 175 -14.11 -9.85 19.77
CA ALA A 175 -15.05 -10.36 18.75
C ALA A 175 -16.25 -9.41 18.53
N GLY A 176 -16.81 -8.85 19.61
CA GLY A 176 -17.88 -7.84 19.53
C GLY A 176 -17.45 -6.57 18.78
N PRO A 177 -16.35 -5.91 19.21
CA PRO A 177 -15.75 -4.80 18.48
C PRO A 177 -15.40 -5.11 17.01
N LEU A 178 -14.91 -6.31 16.66
CA LEU A 178 -14.66 -6.73 15.29
C LEU A 178 -15.95 -6.85 14.47
N ARG A 179 -17.03 -7.40 15.06
CA ARG A 179 -18.33 -7.44 14.36
C ARG A 179 -18.86 -6.04 14.07
N LEU A 180 -18.78 -5.12 15.04
CA LEU A 180 -19.14 -3.71 14.82
C LEU A 180 -18.28 -3.08 13.74
N ALA A 181 -16.99 -3.41 13.70
CA ALA A 181 -16.05 -2.90 12.73
C ALA A 181 -16.33 -3.37 11.28
N ALA A 182 -17.14 -4.42 11.08
CA ALA A 182 -17.65 -4.79 9.75
C ALA A 182 -18.45 -3.65 9.09
N ALA A 183 -19.13 -2.81 9.87
CA ALA A 183 -19.78 -1.61 9.37
C ALA A 183 -18.78 -0.61 8.76
N ILE A 184 -17.56 -0.53 9.27
CA ILE A 184 -16.49 0.29 8.69
C ILE A 184 -16.13 -0.25 7.30
N VAL A 185 -16.00 -1.58 7.16
CA VAL A 185 -15.68 -2.23 5.88
C VAL A 185 -16.77 -1.93 4.84
N LEU A 186 -18.05 -2.02 5.22
CA LEU A 186 -19.17 -1.68 4.36
C LEU A 186 -19.12 -0.21 3.91
N LEU A 187 -19.02 0.71 4.87
CA LEU A 187 -19.05 2.14 4.60
C LEU A 187 -17.86 2.59 3.76
N TYR A 188 -16.67 2.04 4.00
CA TYR A 188 -15.51 2.31 3.15
C TYR A 188 -15.63 1.71 1.76
N GLY A 189 -16.25 0.53 1.64
CA GLY A 189 -16.56 -0.08 0.36
C GLY A 189 -17.50 0.77 -0.50
N LEU A 190 -18.37 1.57 0.15
CA LEU A 190 -19.23 2.55 -0.52
C LEU A 190 -18.51 3.90 -0.75
N TYR A 191 -17.64 4.32 0.17
CA TYR A 191 -16.89 5.57 0.07
C TYR A 191 -15.82 5.56 -1.02
N ALA A 192 -15.05 4.46 -1.12
CA ALA A 192 -13.94 4.36 -2.05
C ALA A 192 -14.33 4.58 -3.53
N PRO A 193 -15.43 4.00 -4.05
CA PRO A 193 -15.95 4.30 -5.40
C PRO A 193 -16.28 5.78 -5.62
N LEU A 194 -16.83 6.46 -4.62
CA LEU A 194 -17.15 7.89 -4.69
C LEU A 194 -15.88 8.73 -4.87
N VAL A 195 -14.86 8.44 -4.05
CA VAL A 195 -13.53 9.07 -4.19
C VAL A 195 -12.89 8.72 -5.54
N GLY A 196 -13.03 7.47 -5.98
CA GLY A 196 -12.56 7.01 -7.29
C GLY A 196 -13.18 7.78 -8.46
N ALA A 197 -14.48 8.10 -8.36
CA ALA A 197 -15.16 8.92 -9.35
C ALA A 197 -14.62 10.35 -9.40
N LEU A 198 -14.38 10.99 -8.24
CA LEU A 198 -13.75 12.31 -8.18
C LEU A 198 -12.36 12.32 -8.81
N ASN A 199 -11.58 11.26 -8.57
CA ASN A 199 -10.25 11.08 -9.15
C ASN A 199 -10.33 10.92 -10.68
N GLY A 200 -11.19 10.02 -11.16
CA GLY A 200 -11.41 9.78 -12.60
C GLY A 200 -11.93 11.01 -13.34
N GLN A 201 -12.75 11.84 -12.70
CA GLN A 201 -13.22 13.13 -13.21
C GLN A 201 -12.21 14.28 -13.05
N ARG A 202 -11.00 14.02 -12.55
CA ARG A 202 -9.95 15.01 -12.27
C ARG A 202 -10.37 16.10 -11.26
N ARG A 203 -11.36 15.85 -10.41
CA ARG A 203 -11.82 16.77 -9.36
C ARG A 203 -10.95 16.65 -8.10
N PHE A 204 -9.65 16.82 -8.26
CA PHE A 204 -8.62 16.55 -7.24
C PHE A 204 -8.75 17.41 -5.99
N LEU A 205 -9.18 18.68 -6.12
CA LEU A 205 -9.38 19.55 -4.95
C LEU A 205 -10.54 19.07 -4.08
N THR A 206 -11.62 18.61 -4.70
CA THR A 206 -12.78 18.05 -3.97
C THR A 206 -12.36 16.75 -3.25
N GLN A 207 -11.62 15.88 -3.93
CA GLN A 207 -11.07 14.67 -3.32
C GLN A 207 -10.16 15.01 -2.12
N ALA A 208 -9.21 15.95 -2.29
CA ALA A 208 -8.33 16.39 -1.22
C ALA A 208 -9.10 16.91 -0.01
N GLY A 209 -10.17 17.69 -0.25
CA GLY A 209 -11.06 18.17 0.81
C GLY A 209 -11.73 17.03 1.59
N PHE A 210 -12.21 15.99 0.90
CA PHE A 210 -12.76 14.81 1.56
C PHE A 210 -11.70 14.02 2.33
N ASP A 211 -10.50 13.82 1.77
CA ASP A 211 -9.41 13.10 2.45
C ASP A 211 -9.01 13.81 3.76
N ILE A 212 -8.86 15.14 3.74
CA ILE A 212 -8.53 15.95 4.93
C ILE A 212 -9.68 15.95 5.93
N GLY A 213 -10.89 16.26 5.47
CA GLY A 213 -12.08 16.35 6.33
C GLY A 213 -12.39 15.01 7.00
N TYR A 214 -12.25 13.92 6.25
CA TYR A 214 -12.45 12.59 6.81
C TYR A 214 -11.36 12.20 7.80
N GLY A 215 -10.10 12.52 7.54
CA GLY A 215 -9.02 12.28 8.49
C GLY A 215 -9.26 12.97 9.83
N ALA A 216 -9.66 14.24 9.81
CA ALA A 216 -10.00 15.01 11.00
C ALA A 216 -11.24 14.45 11.71
N LEU A 217 -12.33 14.21 10.96
CA LEU A 217 -13.58 13.66 11.48
C LEU A 217 -13.38 12.31 12.16
N ARG A 218 -12.64 11.40 11.50
CA ARG A 218 -12.33 10.08 12.05
C ARG A 218 -11.56 10.19 13.37
N THR A 219 -10.52 11.00 13.41
CA THR A 219 -9.70 11.17 14.61
C THR A 219 -10.53 11.73 15.77
N ALA A 220 -11.34 12.75 15.52
CA ALA A 220 -12.21 13.36 16.51
C ALA A 220 -13.30 12.37 16.99
N SER A 221 -13.96 11.67 16.07
CA SER A 221 -15.07 10.76 16.40
C SER A 221 -14.57 9.52 17.14
N VAL A 222 -13.39 8.97 16.80
CA VAL A 222 -12.78 7.83 17.52
C VAL A 222 -12.45 8.24 18.96
N ALA A 223 -11.83 9.40 19.16
CA ALA A 223 -11.51 9.90 20.49
C ALA A 223 -12.78 10.24 21.31
N ALA A 224 -13.75 10.91 20.69
CA ALA A 224 -15.02 11.25 21.33
C ALA A 224 -15.82 9.99 21.69
N GLY A 225 -15.92 9.01 20.79
CA GLY A 225 -16.60 7.75 21.03
C GLY A 225 -15.98 6.98 22.20
N ALA A 226 -14.64 6.87 22.23
CA ALA A 226 -13.93 6.27 23.36
C ALA A 226 -14.27 6.96 24.68
N LEU A 227 -14.19 8.30 24.71
CA LEU A 227 -14.44 9.10 25.92
C LEU A 227 -15.90 9.00 26.39
N LEU A 228 -16.87 9.09 25.47
CA LEU A 228 -18.29 9.01 25.80
C LEU A 228 -18.66 7.66 26.39
N PHE A 229 -18.16 6.56 25.83
CA PHE A 229 -18.41 5.21 26.34
C PHE A 229 -17.77 4.99 27.71
N LEU A 230 -16.53 5.46 27.90
CA LEU A 230 -15.87 5.40 29.22
C LEU A 230 -16.65 6.18 30.29
N ARG A 231 -17.13 7.38 29.98
CA ARG A 231 -17.95 8.19 30.90
C ARG A 231 -19.31 7.54 31.22
N ALA A 232 -19.84 6.77 30.27
CA ALA A 232 -21.07 6.01 30.45
C ALA A 232 -20.86 4.65 31.18
N GLY A 233 -19.64 4.34 31.61
CA GLY A 233 -19.31 3.07 32.26
C GLY A 233 -19.20 1.88 31.30
N HIS A 234 -19.06 2.13 29.99
CA HIS A 234 -18.95 1.11 28.97
C HIS A 234 -17.51 0.96 28.45
N SER A 235 -17.28 -0.07 27.62
CA SER A 235 -15.97 -0.32 27.01
C SER A 235 -15.53 0.83 26.10
N GLY A 236 -14.41 1.49 26.45
CA GLY A 236 -13.80 2.53 25.62
C GLY A 236 -13.33 2.01 24.25
N VAL A 237 -12.94 0.72 24.16
CA VAL A 237 -12.61 0.05 22.89
C VAL A 237 -13.82 0.03 21.97
N LEU A 238 -14.97 -0.40 22.47
CA LEU A 238 -16.22 -0.41 21.69
C LEU A 238 -16.61 1.01 21.28
N GLY A 239 -16.44 2.00 22.18
CA GLY A 239 -16.68 3.40 21.91
C GLY A 239 -15.78 3.96 20.79
N ALA A 240 -14.49 3.62 20.78
CA ALA A 240 -13.57 3.99 19.71
C ALA A 240 -14.01 3.45 18.34
N ILE A 241 -14.44 2.18 18.29
CA ILE A 241 -14.94 1.57 17.06
C ILE A 241 -16.26 2.20 16.62
N ALA A 242 -17.19 2.44 17.56
CA ALA A 242 -18.46 3.13 17.28
C ALA A 242 -18.22 4.55 16.72
N GLY A 243 -17.25 5.29 17.30
CA GLY A 243 -16.83 6.59 16.79
C GLY A 243 -16.30 6.52 15.36
N PHE A 244 -15.53 5.48 15.03
CA PHE A 244 -15.04 5.26 13.68
C PHE A 244 -16.19 4.96 12.70
N VAL A 245 -17.13 4.11 13.08
CA VAL A 245 -18.36 3.84 12.29
C VAL A 245 -19.14 5.13 12.07
N ALA A 246 -19.33 5.96 13.11
CA ALA A 246 -20.02 7.22 13.01
C ALA A 246 -19.35 8.19 12.02
N ALA A 247 -18.02 8.32 12.08
CA ALA A 247 -17.27 9.12 11.12
C ALA A 247 -17.48 8.65 9.67
N ALA A 248 -17.43 7.34 9.45
CA ALA A 248 -17.66 6.75 8.14
C ALA A 248 -19.12 6.94 7.68
N ALA A 249 -20.08 6.80 8.58
CA ALA A 249 -21.51 7.02 8.30
C ALA A 249 -21.84 8.48 7.94
N ILE A 250 -21.07 9.44 8.47
CA ILE A 250 -21.22 10.87 8.13
C ILE A 250 -20.59 11.20 6.77
N ILE A 251 -19.36 10.69 6.51
CA ILE A 251 -18.63 11.09 5.29
C ILE A 251 -19.22 10.47 4.01
N VAL A 252 -19.80 9.27 4.08
CA VAL A 252 -20.36 8.58 2.91
C VAL A 252 -21.50 9.39 2.26
N PRO A 253 -22.55 9.82 2.97
CA PRO A 253 -23.62 10.63 2.37
C PRO A 253 -23.10 11.99 1.89
N LEU A 254 -22.17 12.63 2.59
CA LEU A 254 -21.57 13.90 2.14
C LEU A 254 -20.81 13.71 0.82
N ALA A 255 -20.06 12.62 0.67
CA ALA A 255 -19.40 12.30 -0.58
C ALA A 255 -20.42 11.99 -1.68
N ALA A 256 -21.46 11.22 -1.40
CA ALA A 256 -22.52 10.88 -2.34
C ALA A 256 -23.28 12.14 -2.84
N LEU A 257 -23.57 13.09 -1.97
CA LEU A 257 -24.19 14.37 -2.34
C LEU A 257 -23.32 15.19 -3.32
N LYS A 258 -21.98 15.09 -3.22
CA LYS A 258 -21.06 15.84 -4.08
C LYS A 258 -20.72 15.12 -5.38
N THR A 259 -20.74 13.78 -5.40
CA THR A 259 -20.44 12.98 -6.60
C THR A 259 -21.70 12.59 -7.37
N GLY A 260 -22.85 12.53 -6.69
CA GLY A 260 -24.06 11.88 -7.19
C GLY A 260 -23.93 10.37 -7.22
N PHE A 261 -24.91 9.69 -7.85
CA PHE A 261 -24.95 8.25 -8.02
C PHE A 261 -24.74 7.81 -9.47
N GLY A 262 -24.36 8.72 -10.34
CA GLY A 262 -24.26 8.48 -11.79
C GLY A 262 -25.62 8.40 -12.49
N ARG A 263 -25.60 8.05 -13.78
CA ARG A 263 -26.79 7.88 -14.61
C ARG A 263 -26.87 6.46 -15.14
N PRO A 264 -28.06 5.90 -15.35
CA PRO A 264 -28.21 4.60 -16.04
C PRO A 264 -27.62 4.68 -17.44
N GLY A 265 -26.92 3.63 -17.88
CA GLY A 265 -26.32 3.54 -19.20
C GLY A 265 -25.35 2.36 -19.30
N ASN A 266 -24.83 2.13 -20.50
CA ASN A 266 -23.96 0.99 -20.81
C ASN A 266 -22.50 1.39 -21.08
N ALA A 267 -22.14 2.65 -20.90
CA ALA A 267 -20.77 3.11 -21.10
C ALA A 267 -19.82 2.56 -20.02
N GLY A 268 -18.55 2.41 -20.39
CA GLY A 268 -17.50 1.91 -19.51
C GLY A 268 -17.24 0.40 -19.66
N PRO A 269 -16.27 -0.12 -18.87
CA PRO A 269 -15.87 -1.52 -18.97
C PRO A 269 -17.01 -2.46 -18.58
N SER A 270 -17.04 -3.64 -19.19
CA SER A 270 -17.92 -4.72 -18.75
C SER A 270 -17.57 -5.15 -17.32
N ILE A 271 -18.54 -5.76 -16.61
CA ILE A 271 -18.30 -6.26 -15.24
C ILE A 271 -17.11 -7.23 -15.23
N ARG A 272 -17.01 -8.10 -16.24
CA ARG A 272 -15.91 -9.06 -16.35
C ARG A 272 -14.55 -8.37 -16.52
N GLU A 273 -14.45 -7.40 -17.43
CA GLU A 273 -13.22 -6.62 -17.64
C GLU A 273 -12.80 -5.85 -16.38
N HIS A 274 -13.79 -5.29 -15.68
CA HIS A 274 -13.54 -4.59 -14.43
C HIS A 274 -13.01 -5.53 -13.35
N LEU A 275 -13.63 -6.71 -13.17
CA LEU A 275 -13.17 -7.73 -12.22
C LEU A 275 -11.79 -8.28 -12.56
N VAL A 276 -11.51 -8.54 -13.86
CA VAL A 276 -10.19 -8.98 -14.33
C VAL A 276 -9.11 -7.94 -13.99
N PHE A 277 -9.44 -6.65 -14.05
CA PHE A 277 -8.53 -5.58 -13.60
C PHE A 277 -8.38 -5.53 -12.08
N LEU A 278 -9.48 -5.68 -11.32
CA LEU A 278 -9.45 -5.60 -9.86
C LEU A 278 -8.71 -6.76 -9.20
N LEU A 279 -8.80 -7.98 -9.76
CA LEU A 279 -8.28 -9.19 -9.12
C LEU A 279 -6.77 -9.14 -8.84
N PRO A 280 -5.88 -8.84 -9.80
CA PRO A 280 -4.45 -8.72 -9.53
C PRO A 280 -4.13 -7.63 -8.50
N LEU A 281 -4.87 -6.51 -8.56
CA LEU A 281 -4.73 -5.40 -7.61
C LEU A 281 -5.14 -5.82 -6.20
N ALA A 282 -6.29 -6.50 -6.07
CA ALA A 282 -6.77 -7.02 -4.78
C ALA A 282 -5.78 -8.03 -4.18
N VAL A 283 -5.28 -8.98 -4.98
CA VAL A 283 -4.29 -9.97 -4.53
C VAL A 283 -3.01 -9.29 -4.06
N SER A 284 -2.47 -8.36 -4.84
CA SER A 284 -1.26 -7.61 -4.47
C SER A 284 -1.44 -6.82 -3.17
N GLN A 285 -2.57 -6.11 -3.04
CA GLN A 285 -2.88 -5.36 -1.82
C GLN A 285 -3.11 -6.28 -0.62
N THR A 286 -3.70 -7.45 -0.81
CA THR A 286 -3.89 -8.43 0.26
C THR A 286 -2.54 -8.91 0.79
N PHE A 287 -1.61 -9.33 -0.06
CA PHE A 287 -0.27 -9.74 0.39
C PHE A 287 0.49 -8.61 1.08
N LEU A 288 0.40 -7.38 0.56
CA LEU A 288 1.03 -6.23 1.19
C LEU A 288 0.46 -5.97 2.60
N ASN A 289 -0.87 -6.02 2.76
CA ASN A 289 -1.50 -5.78 4.05
C ASN A 289 -1.27 -6.93 5.03
N PHE A 290 -1.20 -8.17 4.57
CA PHE A 290 -0.75 -9.28 5.41
C PHE A 290 0.70 -9.09 5.84
N LEU A 291 1.60 -8.68 4.95
CA LEU A 291 2.98 -8.41 5.31
C LEU A 291 3.11 -7.37 6.44
N LEU A 292 2.26 -6.35 6.42
CA LEU A 292 2.26 -5.27 7.41
C LEU A 292 1.63 -5.64 8.76
N GLN A 293 0.92 -6.78 8.85
CA GLN A 293 0.16 -7.14 10.06
C GLN A 293 0.45 -8.57 10.57
N THR A 294 1.18 -9.39 9.83
CA THR A 294 1.43 -10.80 10.20
C THR A 294 2.18 -10.91 11.54
N ASP A 295 3.24 -10.12 11.72
CA ASP A 295 4.00 -10.06 12.96
C ASP A 295 3.12 -9.67 14.16
N PHE A 296 2.26 -8.66 13.97
CA PHE A 296 1.35 -8.16 15.00
C PHE A 296 0.33 -9.22 15.43
N PHE A 297 -0.32 -9.91 14.49
CA PHE A 297 -1.30 -10.95 14.81
C PHE A 297 -0.66 -12.18 15.44
N LEU A 298 0.50 -12.61 14.94
CA LEU A 298 1.20 -13.75 15.52
C LEU A 298 1.74 -13.43 16.91
N LEU A 299 2.30 -12.22 17.11
CA LEU A 299 2.72 -11.78 18.43
C LEU A 299 1.55 -11.78 19.41
N ARG A 300 0.37 -11.20 19.01
CA ARG A 300 -0.82 -11.18 19.86
C ARG A 300 -1.28 -12.60 20.23
N ARG A 301 -1.28 -13.52 19.25
CA ARG A 301 -1.60 -14.93 19.47
C ARG A 301 -0.68 -15.55 20.52
N PHE A 302 0.64 -15.45 20.34
CA PHE A 302 1.60 -16.07 21.26
C PHE A 302 1.60 -15.41 22.65
N LEU A 303 1.38 -14.10 22.72
CA LEU A 303 1.15 -13.42 24.00
C LEU A 303 -0.09 -13.95 24.71
N GLY A 304 -1.20 -14.17 23.97
CA GLY A 304 -2.41 -14.75 24.52
C GLY A 304 -2.20 -16.17 25.03
N GLN A 305 -1.52 -17.02 24.27
CA GLN A 305 -1.17 -18.37 24.72
C GLN A 305 -0.31 -18.34 25.98
N ALA A 306 0.71 -17.49 26.03
CA ALA A 306 1.56 -17.36 27.20
C ALA A 306 0.80 -16.84 28.43
N THR A 307 -0.10 -15.87 28.28
CA THR A 307 -0.93 -15.38 29.41
C THR A 307 -1.92 -16.42 29.90
N ASN A 308 -2.45 -17.27 29.02
CA ASN A 308 -3.32 -18.39 29.41
C ASN A 308 -2.53 -19.43 30.22
N HIS A 309 -1.31 -19.78 29.81
CA HIS A 309 -0.44 -20.71 30.55
C HIS A 309 -0.01 -20.15 31.89
N LEU A 310 0.22 -18.84 32.00
CA LEU A 310 0.66 -18.18 33.23
C LEU A 310 -0.51 -17.69 34.11
N ALA A 311 -1.75 -17.90 33.70
CA ALA A 311 -2.96 -17.43 34.36
C ALA A 311 -3.00 -15.92 34.62
N LEU A 312 -2.40 -15.10 33.74
CA LEU A 312 -2.28 -13.64 33.88
C LEU A 312 -3.50 -12.87 33.35
N GLY A 313 -4.37 -13.53 32.58
CA GLY A 313 -5.54 -12.91 31.97
C GLY A 313 -5.23 -12.13 30.67
N ALA A 314 -6.26 -11.89 29.87
CA ALA A 314 -6.13 -11.31 28.54
C ALA A 314 -5.57 -9.87 28.52
N LYS A 315 -5.78 -9.09 29.59
CA LYS A 315 -5.27 -7.72 29.71
C LYS A 315 -3.75 -7.63 29.63
N ALA A 316 -3.02 -8.62 30.15
CA ALA A 316 -1.55 -8.62 30.11
C ALA A 316 -1.03 -8.79 28.67
N ALA A 317 -1.70 -9.58 27.86
CA ALA A 317 -1.37 -9.69 26.43
C ALA A 317 -1.73 -8.42 25.67
N ASP A 318 -2.88 -7.81 25.95
CA ASP A 318 -3.30 -6.56 25.33
C ASP A 318 -2.37 -5.40 25.69
N ASP A 319 -1.90 -5.33 26.92
CA ASP A 319 -0.93 -4.34 27.37
C ASP A 319 0.39 -4.43 26.58
N LEU A 320 0.96 -5.62 26.44
CA LEU A 320 2.18 -5.84 25.66
C LEU A 320 1.99 -5.55 24.15
N ILE A 321 0.85 -5.93 23.57
CA ILE A 321 0.57 -5.63 22.18
C ILE A 321 0.36 -4.13 21.96
N GLY A 322 -0.15 -3.40 22.94
CA GLY A 322 -0.22 -1.93 22.95
C GLY A 322 1.18 -1.29 22.90
N VAL A 323 2.13 -1.84 23.69
CA VAL A 323 3.54 -1.41 23.61
C VAL A 323 4.13 -1.65 22.23
N TYR A 324 3.91 -2.83 21.64
CA TYR A 324 4.37 -3.16 20.29
C TYR A 324 3.79 -2.22 19.25
N ARG A 325 2.49 -1.90 19.35
CA ARG A 325 1.82 -0.96 18.43
C ARG A 325 2.41 0.45 18.53
N GLY A 326 2.74 0.90 19.73
CA GLY A 326 3.44 2.17 19.93
C GLY A 326 4.80 2.20 19.23
N ALA A 327 5.58 1.13 19.32
CA ALA A 327 6.85 0.98 18.61
C ALA A 327 6.64 0.96 17.09
N GLN A 328 5.67 0.20 16.58
CA GLN A 328 5.35 0.13 15.15
C GLN A 328 5.05 1.52 14.56
N LEU A 329 4.35 2.39 15.29
CA LEU A 329 3.96 3.72 14.79
C LEU A 329 5.17 4.52 14.27
N PHE A 330 6.26 4.54 15.03
CA PHE A 330 7.48 5.23 14.64
C PHE A 330 8.34 4.44 13.66
N ALA A 331 8.37 3.11 13.81
CA ALA A 331 9.11 2.25 12.91
C ALA A 331 8.62 2.35 11.45
N PHE A 332 7.34 2.63 11.22
CA PHE A 332 6.77 2.79 9.87
C PHE A 332 7.10 4.12 9.17
N LEU A 333 7.61 5.14 9.87
CA LEU A 333 7.86 6.46 9.28
C LEU A 333 8.82 6.43 8.07
N PRO A 334 9.95 5.69 8.07
CA PRO A 334 10.84 5.61 6.92
C PRO A 334 10.13 5.11 5.66
N TYR A 335 9.31 4.07 5.78
CA TYR A 335 8.54 3.53 4.66
C TYR A 335 7.54 4.53 4.09
N GLN A 336 6.78 5.23 4.94
CA GLN A 336 5.78 6.22 4.51
C GLN A 336 6.41 7.37 3.72
N LEU A 337 7.57 7.84 4.15
CA LEU A 337 8.28 8.93 3.45
C LEU A 337 8.89 8.45 2.13
N LEU A 338 9.35 7.19 2.06
CA LEU A 338 9.92 6.62 0.85
C LEU A 338 8.89 6.36 -0.25
N LEU A 339 7.60 6.22 0.08
CA LEU A 339 6.54 6.13 -0.93
C LEU A 339 6.57 7.30 -1.92
N SER A 340 6.99 8.50 -1.48
CA SER A 340 7.13 9.66 -2.37
C SER A 340 8.22 9.47 -3.44
N VAL A 341 9.27 8.74 -3.15
CA VAL A 341 10.33 8.41 -4.12
C VAL A 341 9.79 7.48 -5.21
N THR A 342 8.93 6.53 -4.84
CA THR A 342 8.34 5.59 -5.82
C THR A 342 7.44 6.30 -6.81
N PHE A 343 6.71 7.34 -6.41
CA PHE A 343 5.85 8.13 -7.32
C PHE A 343 6.64 8.89 -8.39
N ILE A 344 7.91 9.20 -8.15
CA ILE A 344 8.79 9.84 -9.12
C ILE A 344 9.52 8.78 -9.96
N LEU A 345 10.06 7.76 -9.31
CA LEU A 345 10.88 6.73 -9.93
C LEU A 345 10.07 5.84 -10.89
N PHE A 346 8.85 5.47 -10.51
CA PHE A 346 8.00 4.57 -11.27
C PHE A 346 7.72 5.05 -12.70
N PRO A 347 7.23 6.28 -12.95
CA PRO A 347 6.99 6.77 -14.31
C PRO A 347 8.27 6.90 -15.14
N MET A 348 9.39 7.29 -14.52
CA MET A 348 10.67 7.43 -15.21
C MET A 348 11.20 6.08 -15.70
N LEU A 349 11.12 5.04 -14.85
CA LEU A 349 11.51 3.67 -15.21
C LEU A 349 10.59 3.08 -16.29
N ALA A 350 9.27 3.24 -16.13
CA ALA A 350 8.29 2.73 -17.08
C ALA A 350 8.49 3.35 -18.48
N ARG A 351 8.73 4.66 -18.52
CA ARG A 351 9.01 5.38 -19.78
C ARG A 351 10.31 4.89 -20.42
N ALA A 352 11.42 4.85 -19.68
CA ALA A 352 12.70 4.39 -20.21
C ALA A 352 12.63 2.92 -20.69
N HIS A 353 11.83 2.09 -20.01
CA HIS A 353 11.59 0.71 -20.42
C HIS A 353 10.79 0.63 -21.72
N ALA A 354 9.72 1.44 -21.86
CA ALA A 354 8.92 1.52 -23.07
C ALA A 354 9.73 2.03 -24.29
N GLU A 355 10.69 2.95 -24.06
CA GLU A 355 11.62 3.47 -25.05
C GLU A 355 12.79 2.50 -25.35
N ASN A 356 12.86 1.32 -24.68
CA ASN A 356 13.95 0.34 -24.75
C ASN A 356 15.34 0.91 -24.40
N ASP A 357 15.40 2.01 -23.68
CA ASP A 357 16.66 2.63 -23.22
C ASP A 357 17.18 1.93 -21.95
N ARG A 358 17.94 0.84 -22.17
CA ARG A 358 18.55 0.05 -21.08
C ARG A 358 19.51 0.88 -20.21
N ALA A 359 20.20 1.87 -20.79
CA ALA A 359 21.13 2.72 -20.06
C ALA A 359 20.37 3.65 -19.09
N ALA A 360 19.27 4.25 -19.55
CA ALA A 360 18.38 5.04 -18.71
C ALA A 360 17.71 4.20 -17.61
N VAL A 361 17.20 3.00 -17.95
CA VAL A 361 16.62 2.07 -16.96
C VAL A 361 17.63 1.78 -15.85
N ARG A 362 18.86 1.39 -16.20
CA ARG A 362 19.92 1.12 -15.23
C ARG A 362 20.23 2.36 -14.38
N ARG A 363 20.40 3.53 -15.00
CA ARG A 363 20.71 4.79 -14.30
C ARG A 363 19.61 5.18 -13.32
N TYR A 364 18.34 5.15 -13.74
CA TYR A 364 17.20 5.50 -12.88
C TYR A 364 17.01 4.51 -11.74
N ALA A 365 17.15 3.20 -11.99
CA ALA A 365 17.09 2.18 -10.95
C ALA A 365 18.19 2.40 -9.90
N MET A 366 19.44 2.56 -10.32
CA MET A 366 20.56 2.77 -9.40
C MET A 366 20.42 4.07 -8.60
N THR A 367 20.08 5.19 -9.25
CA THR A 367 19.94 6.49 -8.58
C THR A 367 18.75 6.47 -7.61
N GLY A 368 17.61 5.91 -8.02
CA GLY A 368 16.42 5.82 -7.17
C GLY A 368 16.65 4.95 -5.93
N VAL A 369 17.26 3.79 -6.10
CA VAL A 369 17.57 2.90 -4.96
C VAL A 369 18.65 3.51 -4.07
N ARG A 370 19.71 4.13 -4.64
CA ARG A 370 20.74 4.84 -3.87
C ARG A 370 20.13 5.95 -3.01
N LEU A 371 19.28 6.81 -3.60
CA LEU A 371 18.59 7.87 -2.86
C LEU A 371 17.72 7.29 -1.75
N SER A 372 17.05 6.16 -2.02
CA SER A 372 16.22 5.46 -1.03
C SER A 372 17.05 4.96 0.16
N PHE A 373 18.24 4.41 -0.07
CA PHE A 373 19.16 4.00 1.00
C PHE A 373 19.59 5.19 1.86
N LEU A 374 19.98 6.32 1.23
CA LEU A 374 20.42 7.51 1.94
C LEU A 374 19.29 8.10 2.81
N LEU A 375 18.10 8.25 2.24
CA LEU A 375 16.93 8.78 2.97
C LEU A 375 16.45 7.83 4.08
N THR A 376 16.44 6.53 3.81
CA THR A 376 16.08 5.53 4.81
C THR A 376 17.04 5.57 5.98
N GLY A 377 18.36 5.58 5.72
CA GLY A 377 19.36 5.66 6.76
C GLY A 377 19.27 6.95 7.60
N LEU A 378 19.01 8.09 6.95
CA LEU A 378 18.80 9.38 7.64
C LEU A 378 17.62 9.34 8.63
N LEU A 379 16.57 8.59 8.32
CA LEU A 379 15.39 8.46 9.19
C LEU A 379 15.56 7.36 10.25
N VAL A 380 16.11 6.21 9.83
CA VAL A 380 16.29 5.06 10.72
C VAL A 380 17.31 5.35 11.82
N ALA A 381 18.40 6.05 11.50
CA ALA A 381 19.46 6.34 12.48
C ALA A 381 18.92 7.02 13.76
N PRO A 382 18.20 8.16 13.72
CA PRO A 382 17.67 8.77 14.93
C PRO A 382 16.54 7.96 15.56
N ILE A 383 15.66 7.30 14.78
CA ILE A 383 14.56 6.49 15.34
C ILE A 383 15.11 5.27 16.08
N SER A 384 16.06 4.54 15.50
CA SER A 384 16.66 3.37 16.12
C SER A 384 17.53 3.75 17.31
N GLY A 385 18.35 4.76 17.11
CA GLY A 385 19.30 5.19 18.11
C GLY A 385 18.65 5.78 19.37
N LEU A 386 17.67 6.67 19.18
CA LEU A 386 16.94 7.36 20.26
C LEU A 386 15.63 6.66 20.63
N ALA A 387 15.45 5.39 20.31
CA ALA A 387 14.18 4.70 20.40
C ALA A 387 13.42 4.91 21.74
N PRO A 388 14.02 4.77 22.93
CA PRO A 388 13.31 5.04 24.18
C PRO A 388 12.87 6.50 24.32
N HIS A 389 13.69 7.44 23.85
CA HIS A 389 13.40 8.88 23.95
C HIS A 389 12.31 9.30 22.97
N VAL A 390 12.30 8.74 21.76
CA VAL A 390 11.26 8.96 20.77
C VAL A 390 9.90 8.48 21.31
N LEU A 391 9.85 7.31 21.94
CA LEU A 391 8.64 6.81 22.58
C LEU A 391 8.23 7.66 23.79
N ARG A 392 9.17 8.09 24.62
CA ARG A 392 8.91 8.96 25.78
C ARG A 392 8.29 10.30 25.40
N PHE A 393 8.69 10.86 24.28
CA PHE A 393 8.08 12.10 23.76
C PHE A 393 6.60 11.92 23.40
N ALA A 394 6.22 10.74 22.92
CA ALA A 394 4.92 10.48 22.32
C ALA A 394 3.95 9.74 23.23
N PHE A 395 4.44 8.83 24.07
CA PHE A 395 3.62 7.84 24.77
C PHE A 395 3.75 7.90 26.30
N PRO A 396 2.75 7.36 27.05
CA PRO A 396 2.82 7.15 28.49
C PRO A 396 3.97 6.22 28.90
N VAL A 397 4.30 6.23 30.20
CA VAL A 397 5.44 5.49 30.78
C VAL A 397 5.36 3.99 30.50
N GLU A 398 4.18 3.42 30.49
CA GLU A 398 3.92 1.98 30.27
C GLU A 398 4.39 1.52 28.89
N ILE A 399 4.35 2.42 27.90
CA ILE A 399 4.78 2.12 26.52
C ILE A 399 6.27 2.42 26.35
N TRP A 400 6.73 3.64 26.72
CA TRP A 400 8.09 4.02 26.41
C TRP A 400 9.15 3.26 27.23
N SER A 401 8.85 2.83 28.47
CA SER A 401 9.79 2.10 29.31
C SER A 401 10.06 0.66 28.80
N ARG A 402 9.11 0.07 28.08
CA ARG A 402 9.17 -1.33 27.61
C ARG A 402 9.33 -1.47 26.09
N GLY A 403 9.05 -0.42 25.31
CA GLY A 403 9.03 -0.47 23.86
C GLY A 403 10.32 -0.07 23.15
N GLY A 404 11.32 0.45 23.91
CA GLY A 404 12.53 1.04 23.35
C GLY A 404 13.34 0.09 22.47
N ASP A 405 13.66 -1.10 22.99
CA ASP A 405 14.44 -2.11 22.25
C ASP A 405 13.65 -2.68 21.06
N THR A 406 12.34 -2.85 21.23
CA THR A 406 11.44 -3.23 20.13
C THR A 406 11.48 -2.21 19.00
N LEU A 407 11.36 -0.90 19.30
CA LEU A 407 11.45 0.14 18.29
C LEU A 407 12.81 0.19 17.61
N ARG A 408 13.89 0.02 18.40
CA ARG A 408 15.27 0.00 17.88
C ARG A 408 15.43 -1.04 16.78
N VAL A 409 15.03 -2.26 17.04
CA VAL A 409 15.15 -3.39 16.11
C VAL A 409 14.16 -3.24 14.95
N LEU A 410 12.90 -2.94 15.24
CA LEU A 410 11.85 -2.87 14.22
C LEU A 410 12.08 -1.74 13.21
N SER A 411 12.66 -0.61 13.64
CA SER A 411 12.96 0.51 12.73
C SER A 411 14.01 0.14 11.67
N LEU A 412 14.98 -0.72 12.01
CA LEU A 412 15.94 -1.27 11.05
C LEU A 412 15.23 -2.16 10.02
N GLY A 413 14.35 -3.04 10.50
CA GLY A 413 13.53 -3.89 9.63
C GLY A 413 12.62 -3.10 8.70
N MET A 414 11.98 -2.05 9.22
CA MET A 414 11.12 -1.17 8.40
C MET A 414 11.92 -0.30 7.42
N GLY A 415 13.17 -0.01 7.74
CA GLY A 415 14.12 0.55 6.77
C GLY A 415 14.37 -0.42 5.61
N ALA A 416 14.61 -1.69 5.90
CA ALA A 416 14.73 -2.73 4.87
C ALA A 416 13.42 -2.90 4.07
N PHE A 417 12.26 -2.83 4.73
CA PHE A 417 10.96 -2.85 4.07
C PHE A 417 10.77 -1.66 3.10
N ALA A 418 11.24 -0.49 3.46
CA ALA A 418 11.21 0.68 2.58
C ALA A 418 12.01 0.44 1.29
N ILE A 419 13.19 -0.16 1.39
CA ILE A 419 14.02 -0.54 0.24
C ILE A 419 13.34 -1.65 -0.59
N LEU A 420 12.77 -2.66 0.06
CA LEU A 420 11.96 -3.71 -0.58
C LEU A 420 10.81 -3.08 -1.39
N GLY A 421 10.10 -2.10 -0.83
CA GLY A 421 9.01 -1.38 -1.49
C GLY A 421 9.45 -0.67 -2.76
N VAL A 422 10.58 0.05 -2.71
CA VAL A 422 11.15 0.75 -3.88
C VAL A 422 11.61 -0.26 -4.96
N ALA A 423 12.27 -1.35 -4.56
CA ALA A 423 12.69 -2.39 -5.49
C ALA A 423 11.49 -3.11 -6.13
N SER A 424 10.44 -3.39 -5.37
CA SER A 424 9.20 -3.99 -5.88
C SER A 424 8.47 -3.06 -6.85
N ALA A 425 8.39 -1.75 -6.56
CA ALA A 425 7.84 -0.76 -7.47
C ALA A 425 8.65 -0.65 -8.77
N ALA A 426 9.97 -0.71 -8.69
CA ALA A 426 10.86 -0.73 -9.86
C ALA A 426 10.66 -2.01 -10.70
N LEU A 427 10.53 -3.19 -10.08
CA LEU A 427 10.22 -4.45 -10.78
C LEU A 427 8.86 -4.37 -11.49
N THR A 428 7.85 -3.78 -10.85
CA THR A 428 6.53 -3.59 -11.44
C THR A 428 6.59 -2.66 -12.65
N SER A 429 7.37 -1.56 -12.60
CA SER A 429 7.55 -0.66 -13.76
C SER A 429 8.31 -1.30 -14.93
N LEU A 430 9.00 -2.41 -14.69
CA LEU A 430 9.67 -3.23 -15.71
C LEU A 430 8.80 -4.42 -16.17
N HIS A 431 7.49 -4.38 -15.97
CA HIS A 431 6.52 -5.44 -16.29
C HIS A 431 6.83 -6.80 -15.62
N ARG A 432 7.40 -6.76 -14.39
CA ARG A 432 7.70 -7.96 -13.58
C ARG A 432 6.84 -8.02 -12.33
N GLU A 433 5.58 -7.66 -12.43
CA GLU A 433 4.61 -7.61 -11.32
C GLU A 433 4.41 -8.96 -10.65
N ARG A 434 4.47 -10.08 -11.41
CA ARG A 434 4.40 -11.43 -10.83
C ARG A 434 5.57 -11.73 -9.90
N VAL A 435 6.77 -11.25 -10.26
CA VAL A 435 7.97 -11.41 -9.43
C VAL A 435 7.83 -10.57 -8.15
N ALA A 436 7.37 -9.33 -8.26
CA ALA A 436 7.12 -8.47 -7.11
C ALA A 436 6.05 -9.06 -6.16
N ALA A 437 4.96 -9.59 -6.71
CA ALA A 437 3.90 -10.25 -5.91
C ALA A 437 4.42 -11.53 -5.22
N ALA A 438 5.15 -12.39 -5.92
CA ALA A 438 5.76 -13.59 -5.35
C ALA A 438 6.76 -13.26 -4.24
N LEU A 439 7.57 -12.21 -4.43
CA LEU A 439 8.50 -11.71 -3.42
C LEU A 439 7.76 -11.27 -2.15
N THR A 440 6.68 -10.49 -2.30
CA THR A 440 5.85 -10.07 -1.16
C THR A 440 5.23 -11.26 -0.44
N ALA A 441 4.65 -12.22 -1.19
CA ALA A 441 4.06 -13.43 -0.62
C ALA A 441 5.10 -14.28 0.14
N THR A 442 6.29 -14.46 -0.43
CA THR A 442 7.39 -15.18 0.23
C THR A 442 7.84 -14.44 1.49
N THR A 443 7.87 -13.11 1.47
CA THR A 443 8.22 -12.32 2.66
C THR A 443 7.21 -12.50 3.78
N VAL A 444 5.90 -12.55 3.47
CA VAL A 444 4.85 -12.88 4.46
C VAL A 444 5.14 -14.24 5.11
N LEU A 445 5.48 -15.25 4.32
CA LEU A 445 5.82 -16.58 4.85
C LEU A 445 7.08 -16.54 5.73
N LEU A 446 8.11 -15.79 5.33
CA LEU A 446 9.34 -15.65 6.14
C LEU A 446 9.04 -14.97 7.49
N VAL A 447 8.23 -13.91 7.50
CA VAL A 447 7.79 -13.26 8.74
C VAL A 447 6.98 -14.24 9.58
N ALA A 448 6.02 -14.95 8.98
CA ALA A 448 5.16 -15.89 9.69
C ALA A 448 5.98 -17.03 10.32
N VAL A 449 6.88 -17.66 9.58
CA VAL A 449 7.75 -18.72 10.09
C VAL A 449 8.70 -18.17 11.15
N GLY A 450 9.36 -17.04 10.89
CA GLY A 450 10.28 -16.41 11.82
C GLY A 450 9.63 -16.10 13.17
N CYS A 451 8.46 -15.46 13.17
CA CYS A 451 7.70 -15.15 14.37
C CYS A 451 7.21 -16.43 15.08
N SER A 452 6.72 -17.43 14.34
CA SER A 452 6.25 -18.70 14.90
C SER A 452 7.36 -19.52 15.57
N VAL A 453 8.60 -19.34 15.13
CA VAL A 453 9.75 -20.01 15.72
C VAL A 453 10.35 -19.22 16.87
N ALA A 454 10.48 -17.89 16.72
CA ALA A 454 11.23 -17.07 17.67
C ALA A 454 10.40 -16.62 18.87
N VAL A 455 9.15 -16.16 18.65
CA VAL A 455 8.33 -15.56 19.71
C VAL A 455 7.98 -16.55 20.85
N PRO A 456 7.58 -17.82 20.59
CA PRO A 456 7.27 -18.75 21.67
C PRO A 456 8.47 -19.18 22.53
N ARG A 457 9.70 -18.94 22.04
CA ARG A 457 10.93 -19.26 22.77
C ARG A 457 11.42 -18.15 23.69
N ALA A 458 10.87 -16.95 23.52
CA ALA A 458 11.23 -15.79 24.34
C ALA A 458 10.50 -15.83 25.69
N ALA A 459 11.11 -15.25 26.73
CA ALA A 459 10.46 -15.07 28.02
C ALA A 459 9.25 -14.13 27.87
N PHE A 460 8.18 -14.42 28.63
CA PHE A 460 6.98 -13.57 28.60
C PHE A 460 7.32 -12.14 29.05
N GLY A 461 6.91 -11.17 28.26
CA GLY A 461 7.16 -9.76 28.51
C GLY A 461 7.75 -9.03 27.31
N PRO A 462 8.57 -7.99 27.53
CA PRO A 462 9.23 -7.23 26.46
C PRO A 462 10.10 -8.10 25.54
N ASP A 463 10.64 -9.21 26.02
CA ASP A 463 11.48 -10.11 25.21
C ASP A 463 10.70 -10.75 24.05
N MET A 464 9.41 -11.07 24.22
CA MET A 464 8.57 -11.53 23.12
C MET A 464 8.38 -10.46 22.07
N LEU A 465 8.30 -9.18 22.48
CA LEU A 465 8.18 -8.05 21.54
C LEU A 465 9.45 -7.88 20.70
N VAL A 466 10.61 -7.92 21.36
CA VAL A 466 11.93 -7.82 20.71
C VAL A 466 12.15 -9.03 19.80
N SER A 467 11.77 -10.23 20.23
CA SER A 467 11.87 -11.46 19.43
C SER A 467 11.04 -11.37 18.14
N SER A 468 9.78 -10.87 18.24
CA SER A 468 8.93 -10.62 17.07
C SER A 468 9.54 -9.55 16.13
N ALA A 469 10.01 -8.44 16.71
CA ALA A 469 10.67 -7.37 15.95
C ALA A 469 11.92 -7.88 15.22
N THR A 470 12.72 -8.75 15.87
CA THR A 470 13.94 -9.33 15.29
C THR A 470 13.59 -10.28 14.14
N ALA A 471 12.64 -11.19 14.34
CA ALA A 471 12.19 -12.11 13.30
C ALA A 471 11.66 -11.37 12.07
N THR A 472 10.83 -10.36 12.28
CA THR A 472 10.28 -9.50 11.23
C THR A 472 11.39 -8.74 10.51
N SER A 473 12.32 -8.14 11.25
CA SER A 473 13.42 -7.37 10.67
C SER A 473 14.37 -8.21 9.84
N LEU A 474 14.69 -9.44 10.27
CA LEU A 474 15.50 -10.37 9.52
C LEU A 474 14.80 -10.84 8.23
N ALA A 475 13.51 -11.14 8.31
CA ALA A 475 12.72 -11.51 7.14
C ALA A 475 12.67 -10.37 6.10
N LEU A 476 12.44 -9.14 6.54
CA LEU A 476 12.40 -7.96 5.67
C LEU A 476 13.77 -7.64 5.08
N ALA A 477 14.85 -7.76 5.86
CA ALA A 477 16.21 -7.57 5.37
C ALA A 477 16.58 -8.63 4.31
N THR A 478 16.25 -9.88 4.56
CA THR A 478 16.45 -10.97 3.58
C THR A 478 15.66 -10.69 2.30
N ALA A 479 14.40 -10.30 2.40
CA ALA A 479 13.57 -9.95 1.26
C ALA A 479 14.12 -8.74 0.48
N ALA A 480 14.65 -7.73 1.17
CA ALA A 480 15.27 -6.57 0.53
C ALA A 480 16.53 -6.95 -0.27
N VAL A 481 17.35 -7.86 0.26
CA VAL A 481 18.53 -8.40 -0.45
C VAL A 481 18.10 -9.18 -1.70
N VAL A 482 17.09 -10.06 -1.58
CA VAL A 482 16.56 -10.82 -2.72
C VAL A 482 15.95 -9.87 -3.76
N ALA A 483 15.17 -8.86 -3.33
CA ALA A 483 14.61 -7.83 -4.20
C ALA A 483 15.71 -7.08 -4.97
N GLY A 484 16.79 -6.74 -4.28
CA GLY A 484 17.96 -6.10 -4.87
C GLY A 484 18.62 -6.97 -5.95
N ALA A 485 18.82 -8.26 -5.68
CA ALA A 485 19.36 -9.20 -6.64
C ALA A 485 18.46 -9.38 -7.87
N LEU A 486 17.14 -9.46 -7.67
CA LEU A 486 16.15 -9.54 -8.75
C LEU A 486 16.11 -8.27 -9.60
N LEU A 487 16.15 -7.10 -8.97
CA LEU A 487 16.20 -5.82 -9.67
C LEU A 487 17.54 -5.66 -10.42
N HIS A 488 18.64 -6.06 -9.84
CA HIS A 488 19.94 -6.08 -10.51
C HIS A 488 19.90 -6.90 -11.80
N ARG A 489 19.32 -8.10 -11.76
CA ARG A 489 19.14 -8.95 -12.94
C ARG A 489 18.19 -8.36 -13.97
N ALA A 490 17.17 -7.59 -13.54
CA ALA A 490 16.17 -7.01 -14.42
C ALA A 490 16.62 -5.69 -15.07
N ALA A 491 17.28 -4.81 -14.31
CA ALA A 491 17.66 -3.46 -14.72
C ALA A 491 19.17 -3.32 -15.03
N GLY A 492 19.98 -4.37 -14.82
CA GLY A 492 21.43 -4.31 -14.97
C GLY A 492 22.16 -3.50 -13.88
N GLY A 493 21.45 -3.13 -12.80
CA GLY A 493 22.02 -2.40 -11.67
C GLY A 493 21.04 -2.30 -10.50
N PHE A 494 21.58 -2.24 -9.28
CA PHE A 494 20.80 -2.00 -8.06
C PHE A 494 21.42 -0.84 -7.29
N VAL A 495 22.26 -1.10 -6.32
CA VAL A 495 23.02 -0.11 -5.60
C VAL A 495 24.49 -0.53 -5.60
N PRO A 496 25.46 0.39 -5.72
CA PRO A 496 26.86 0.04 -5.52
C PRO A 496 27.06 -0.58 -4.13
N ALA A 497 27.77 -1.70 -4.03
CA ALA A 497 28.05 -2.35 -2.74
C ALA A 497 28.72 -1.37 -1.75
N ALA A 498 29.55 -0.46 -2.29
CA ALA A 498 30.14 0.62 -1.52
C ALA A 498 29.12 1.53 -0.85
N THR A 499 28.00 1.89 -1.53
CA THR A 499 26.93 2.71 -0.93
C THR A 499 26.25 1.97 0.22
N ALA A 500 25.90 0.70 0.02
CA ALA A 500 25.29 -0.12 1.08
C ALA A 500 26.21 -0.24 2.30
N LEU A 501 27.50 -0.47 2.06
CA LEU A 501 28.52 -0.53 3.14
C LEU A 501 28.65 0.83 3.86
N ARG A 502 28.76 1.94 3.13
CA ARG A 502 28.90 3.28 3.71
C ARG A 502 27.69 3.69 4.54
N VAL A 503 26.48 3.42 4.04
CA VAL A 503 25.23 3.64 4.79
C VAL A 503 25.19 2.76 6.03
N GLY A 504 25.56 1.47 5.93
CA GLY A 504 25.68 0.56 7.07
C GLY A 504 26.69 1.03 8.12
N VAL A 505 27.88 1.46 7.72
CA VAL A 505 28.89 2.02 8.63
C VAL A 505 28.40 3.32 9.26
N ALA A 506 27.78 4.21 8.48
CA ALA A 506 27.21 5.46 8.99
C ALA A 506 26.11 5.23 10.02
N LEU A 507 25.23 4.22 9.79
CA LEU A 507 24.21 3.80 10.75
C LEU A 507 24.85 3.23 12.03
N ALA A 508 25.78 2.30 11.89
CA ALA A 508 26.47 1.66 13.01
C ALA A 508 27.25 2.67 13.87
N ALA A 509 27.85 3.68 13.24
CA ALA A 509 28.56 4.73 13.95
C ALA A 509 27.64 5.79 14.59
N ALA A 510 26.48 6.05 13.98
CA ALA A 510 25.52 7.03 14.50
C ALA A 510 24.72 6.53 15.72
N ILE A 511 24.43 5.22 15.80
CA ILE A 511 23.59 4.63 16.84
C ILE A 511 24.22 4.69 18.27
N PRO A 512 25.53 4.51 18.51
CA PRO A 512 26.10 4.42 19.87
C PRO A 512 26.26 5.74 20.63
N TRP A 513 26.10 6.89 20.02
CA TRP A 513 26.40 8.20 20.62
C TRP A 513 25.30 8.78 21.51
N LEU A 514 24.38 7.97 21.97
CA LEU A 514 23.08 8.36 22.47
C LEU A 514 22.98 8.37 24.00
N GLY A 515 22.45 9.43 24.55
CA GLY A 515 22.02 9.50 25.95
C GLY A 515 22.48 10.71 26.78
N LYS A 516 22.96 11.80 26.19
CA LYS A 516 23.57 12.92 26.95
C LYS A 516 22.98 14.31 26.71
N ILE A 517 22.10 14.51 25.71
CA ILE A 517 21.55 15.82 25.32
C ILE A 517 20.02 15.73 25.16
N ALA A 518 19.31 16.86 25.07
CA ALA A 518 17.87 16.91 24.85
C ALA A 518 17.47 16.21 23.53
N VAL A 519 16.38 15.43 23.53
CA VAL A 519 15.95 14.50 22.46
C VAL A 519 16.00 15.09 21.06
N LEU A 520 15.57 16.34 20.89
CA LEU A 520 15.60 17.01 19.58
C LEU A 520 17.03 17.32 19.14
N GLY A 521 17.87 17.77 20.09
CA GLY A 521 19.29 18.04 19.84
C GLY A 521 20.07 16.77 19.50
N GLU A 522 19.77 15.66 20.18
CA GLU A 522 20.36 14.34 19.90
C GLU A 522 19.91 13.80 18.54
N ALA A 523 18.64 13.92 18.17
CA ALA A 523 18.14 13.51 16.87
C ALA A 523 18.85 14.29 15.73
N ILE A 524 19.02 15.59 15.91
CA ILE A 524 19.78 16.44 14.98
C ILE A 524 21.24 16.01 14.96
N ALA A 525 21.88 15.78 16.11
CA ALA A 525 23.27 15.36 16.19
C ALA A 525 23.50 14.01 15.49
N VAL A 526 22.63 13.02 15.71
CA VAL A 526 22.69 11.72 15.02
C VAL A 526 22.52 11.90 13.51
N ALA A 527 21.55 12.69 13.08
CA ALA A 527 21.35 12.98 11.66
C ALA A 527 22.58 13.69 11.06
N LEU A 528 23.18 14.65 11.79
CA LEU A 528 24.40 15.33 11.36
C LEU A 528 25.60 14.39 11.30
N VAL A 529 25.80 13.51 12.29
CA VAL A 529 26.86 12.49 12.27
C VAL A 529 26.67 11.57 11.05
N TYR A 530 25.45 11.10 10.81
CA TYR A 530 25.13 10.28 9.66
C TYR A 530 25.45 10.99 8.33
N VAL A 531 24.99 12.23 8.16
CA VAL A 531 25.24 13.02 6.95
C VAL A 531 26.74 13.33 6.79
N THR A 532 27.42 13.69 7.89
CA THR A 532 28.86 13.99 7.88
C THR A 532 29.66 12.76 7.43
N LEU A 533 29.32 11.58 7.92
CA LEU A 533 29.97 10.34 7.51
C LEU A 533 29.70 10.02 6.03
N LEU A 534 28.51 10.27 5.52
CA LEU A 534 28.20 10.11 4.09
C LEU A 534 28.98 11.10 3.21
N VAL A 535 29.16 12.35 3.67
CA VAL A 535 29.97 13.36 2.97
C VAL A 535 31.45 12.98 3.05
N ALA A 536 31.95 12.60 4.22
CA ALA A 536 33.34 12.20 4.42
C ALA A 536 33.72 10.96 3.58
N THR A 537 32.81 10.01 3.45
CA THR A 537 32.98 8.82 2.58
C THR A 537 32.73 9.11 1.10
N ARG A 538 32.47 10.37 0.73
CA ARG A 538 32.13 10.82 -0.63
C ARG A 538 30.92 10.12 -1.26
N GLU A 539 30.00 9.67 -0.44
CA GLU A 539 28.74 9.09 -0.94
C GLU A 539 27.75 10.18 -1.37
N VAL A 540 27.72 11.32 -0.66
CA VAL A 540 26.95 12.51 -1.04
C VAL A 540 27.93 13.56 -1.59
N GLY A 541 27.79 13.88 -2.89
CA GLY A 541 28.62 14.82 -3.61
C GLY A 541 27.91 16.13 -3.95
N ARG A 542 28.65 17.05 -4.62
CA ARG A 542 28.10 18.34 -5.10
C ARG A 542 26.95 18.15 -6.10
N ASP A 543 26.97 17.08 -6.88
CA ASP A 543 25.94 16.77 -7.89
C ASP A 543 24.62 16.37 -7.22
N ASP A 544 24.66 15.62 -6.11
CA ASP A 544 23.46 15.25 -5.35
C ASP A 544 22.83 16.49 -4.71
N LEU A 545 23.66 17.42 -4.19
CA LEU A 545 23.19 18.70 -3.67
C LEU A 545 22.60 19.61 -4.76
N ALA A 546 23.12 19.55 -5.99
CA ALA A 546 22.56 20.27 -7.13
C ALA A 546 21.17 19.72 -7.51
N VAL A 547 20.97 18.40 -7.51
CA VAL A 547 19.67 17.76 -7.74
C VAL A 547 18.66 18.15 -6.66
N LEU A 548 19.08 18.16 -5.39
CA LEU A 548 18.22 18.62 -4.29
C LEU A 548 17.88 20.11 -4.43
N ARG A 549 18.85 20.97 -4.75
CA ARG A 549 18.60 22.39 -5.03
C ARG A 549 17.65 22.61 -6.18
N GLN A 550 17.74 21.83 -7.26
CA GLN A 550 16.80 21.91 -8.38
C GLN A 550 15.39 21.43 -7.99
N ALA A 551 15.28 20.39 -7.17
CA ALA A 551 14.01 19.88 -6.68
C ALA A 551 13.30 20.88 -5.75
N PHE A 552 14.04 21.53 -4.85
CA PHE A 552 13.51 22.49 -3.87
C PHE A 552 13.57 23.96 -4.35
N GLY A 553 14.48 24.30 -5.31
CA GLY A 553 14.73 25.67 -5.76
C GLY A 553 13.82 26.19 -6.87
N ARG A 554 12.89 25.37 -7.41
CA ARG A 554 11.91 25.81 -8.43
C ARG A 554 10.72 26.59 -7.88
N ARG A 555 10.84 27.24 -6.73
CA ARG A 555 9.92 28.31 -6.32
C ARG A 555 10.52 29.66 -6.76
N GLY A 556 10.20 30.09 -7.96
CA GLY A 556 10.38 31.47 -8.36
C GLY A 556 11.40 31.73 -9.45
N ARG A 557 11.02 31.42 -10.71
CA ARG A 557 11.28 32.31 -11.86
C ARG A 557 10.31 31.94 -12.97
N PRO A 558 9.40 32.81 -13.39
CA PRO A 558 8.71 32.65 -14.65
C PRO A 558 9.70 32.99 -15.76
N VAL A 559 9.87 32.08 -16.73
CA VAL A 559 10.35 32.41 -18.05
C VAL A 559 9.15 32.55 -18.96
#